data_3a76f12ab2fdd2a984b7bbbd9babb9df
#
_entry.id   3a76f12ab2fdd2a984b7bbbd9babb9df
#
_cell.length_a   1.000
_cell.length_b   1.000
_cell.length_c   1.000
_cell.angle_alpha   90.00
_cell.angle_beta   90.00
_cell.angle_gamma   90.00
#
_symmetry.space_group_name_H-M   'P 1'
#
loop_
_entity.id
_entity.type
_entity.pdbx_description
1 polymer ?
#
loop_
_entity_poly.entity_id
_entity_poly.type
_entity_poly.pdbx_seq_one_letter_code
_entity_poly.pdbx_strand_id
1 'polypeptide(L)'
;MDNPIVIFGFDMETDVGSWSPYYEGVEHGTPRILQALKDAEVPATFFFTGDAANEFPGMVATVSESGHEVGCHSLYHETVGDPLFPIPGVQPLLPEEVPLRLERATECVAEALGR
;
A
#
# COMPACT_ATOMS: atom_id res chain seq x y z
N MET A 1 2.51 -6.23 -34.45
CA MET A 1 1.73 -6.58 -33.26
C MET A 1 2.33 -5.87 -32.06
N ASP A 2 1.52 -5.14 -31.34
CA ASP A 2 2.00 -4.44 -30.16
C ASP A 2 2.31 -5.46 -29.05
N ASN A 3 3.41 -5.23 -28.32
CA ASN A 3 3.73 -6.06 -27.16
C ASN A 3 2.83 -5.67 -25.99
N PRO A 4 2.33 -6.62 -25.20
CA PRO A 4 1.56 -6.30 -24.02
C PRO A 4 2.43 -5.57 -22.99
N ILE A 5 1.80 -4.63 -22.27
CA ILE A 5 2.43 -3.94 -21.15
C ILE A 5 1.92 -4.62 -19.86
N VAL A 6 2.84 -5.02 -19.00
CA VAL A 6 2.52 -5.61 -17.69
C VAL A 6 3.01 -4.66 -16.60
N ILE A 7 2.13 -4.34 -15.67
CA ILE A 7 2.44 -3.48 -14.53
C ILE A 7 2.26 -4.31 -13.26
N PHE A 8 3.25 -4.27 -12.38
CA PHE A 8 3.19 -4.93 -11.08
C PHE A 8 2.89 -3.91 -10.00
N GLY A 9 1.83 -4.17 -9.23
CA GLY A 9 1.45 -3.38 -8.06
C GLY A 9 1.34 -4.27 -6.83
N PHE A 10 1.82 -3.80 -5.69
CA PHE A 10 1.76 -4.52 -4.42
C PHE A 10 1.08 -3.63 -3.39
N ASP A 11 0.02 -4.14 -2.79
CA ASP A 11 -0.69 -3.45 -1.72
C ASP A 11 -0.02 -3.77 -0.39
N MET A 12 0.48 -2.73 0.25
CA MET A 12 1.24 -2.80 1.49
C MET A 12 0.32 -2.46 2.66
N GLU A 13 -0.29 -3.50 3.21
CA GLU A 13 -1.35 -3.42 4.21
C GLU A 13 -1.24 -4.57 5.21
N THR A 14 -2.13 -4.63 6.19
CA THR A 14 -2.18 -5.78 7.10
C THR A 14 -2.50 -7.05 6.33
N ASP A 15 -2.04 -8.17 6.85
CA ASP A 15 -2.16 -9.48 6.21
C ASP A 15 -3.60 -9.89 5.94
N VAL A 16 -3.77 -10.81 4.97
CA VAL A 16 -5.06 -11.35 4.54
C VAL A 16 -6.00 -10.24 4.05
N GLY A 17 -5.46 -9.33 3.19
CA GLY A 17 -6.25 -8.26 2.59
C GLY A 17 -6.89 -7.33 3.62
N SER A 18 -6.15 -7.00 4.68
CA SER A 18 -6.58 -6.15 5.79
C SER A 18 -7.61 -6.77 6.74
N TRP A 19 -7.75 -8.09 6.72
CA TRP A 19 -8.62 -8.81 7.66
C TRP A 19 -7.92 -9.24 8.96
N SER A 20 -6.62 -8.99 9.10
CA SER A 20 -5.85 -9.27 10.30
C SER A 20 -5.14 -8.01 10.80
N PRO A 21 -4.71 -7.96 12.07
CA PRO A 21 -3.91 -6.85 12.60
C PRO A 21 -2.40 -7.02 12.39
N TYR A 22 -1.97 -8.05 11.68
CA TYR A 22 -0.56 -8.40 11.53
C TYR A 22 0.03 -7.87 10.24
N TYR A 23 1.37 -7.70 10.21
CA TYR A 23 2.15 -7.20 9.08
C TYR A 23 3.26 -8.17 8.66
N GLU A 24 3.04 -9.47 8.78
CA GLU A 24 4.03 -10.49 8.41
C GLU A 24 4.44 -10.38 6.93
N GLY A 25 3.46 -10.09 6.05
CA GLY A 25 3.73 -9.89 4.63
C GLY A 25 4.60 -8.67 4.36
N VAL A 26 4.29 -7.54 4.98
CA VAL A 26 5.09 -6.30 4.83
C VAL A 26 6.49 -6.50 5.37
N GLU A 27 6.62 -7.06 6.57
CA GLU A 27 7.91 -7.20 7.25
C GLU A 27 8.81 -8.27 6.61
N HIS A 28 8.26 -9.45 6.33
CA HIS A 28 9.04 -10.61 5.87
C HIS A 28 8.88 -10.94 4.40
N GLY A 29 7.73 -10.62 3.80
CA GLY A 29 7.47 -10.86 2.38
C GLY A 29 8.11 -9.84 1.48
N THR A 30 8.07 -8.57 1.84
CA THR A 30 8.59 -7.47 1.01
C THR A 30 10.06 -7.63 0.64
N PRO A 31 10.99 -7.98 1.55
CA PRO A 31 12.39 -8.20 1.17
C PRO A 31 12.56 -9.28 0.09
N ARG A 32 11.75 -10.32 0.13
CA ARG A 32 11.78 -11.40 -0.87
C ARG A 32 11.25 -10.93 -2.22
N ILE A 33 10.20 -10.13 -2.22
CA ILE A 33 9.63 -9.53 -3.44
C ILE A 33 10.67 -8.58 -4.07
N LEU A 34 11.29 -7.72 -3.27
CA LEU A 34 12.32 -6.80 -3.74
C LEU A 34 13.50 -7.55 -4.37
N GLN A 35 13.92 -8.67 -3.77
CA GLN A 35 15.00 -9.47 -4.34
C GLN A 35 14.58 -10.10 -5.66
N ALA A 36 13.37 -10.63 -5.76
CA ALA A 36 12.85 -11.21 -7.01
C ALA A 36 12.75 -10.18 -8.13
N LEU A 37 12.27 -8.98 -7.81
CA LEU A 37 12.17 -7.87 -8.77
C LEU A 37 13.56 -7.41 -9.24
N LYS A 38 14.52 -7.36 -8.31
CA LYS A 38 15.90 -7.01 -8.63
C LYS A 38 16.52 -8.04 -9.57
N ASP A 39 16.37 -9.33 -9.28
CA ASP A 39 16.90 -10.41 -10.10
C ASP A 39 16.29 -10.44 -11.50
N ALA A 40 15.01 -10.11 -11.61
CA ALA A 40 14.29 -10.02 -12.88
C ALA A 40 14.46 -8.67 -13.59
N GLU A 41 15.05 -7.67 -12.94
CA GLU A 41 15.20 -6.30 -13.45
C GLU A 41 13.84 -5.68 -13.82
N VAL A 42 12.82 -5.90 -12.96
CA VAL A 42 11.45 -5.44 -13.17
C VAL A 42 11.11 -4.34 -12.17
N PRO A 43 10.67 -3.16 -12.64
CA PRO A 43 10.14 -2.12 -11.74
C PRO A 43 8.72 -2.47 -11.28
N ALA A 44 8.33 -1.94 -10.14
CA ALA A 44 6.99 -2.11 -9.59
C ALA A 44 6.55 -0.89 -8.82
N THR A 45 5.26 -0.84 -8.48
CA THR A 45 4.69 0.18 -7.59
C THR A 45 4.21 -0.49 -6.31
N PHE A 46 4.56 0.10 -5.18
CA PHE A 46 4.14 -0.38 -3.85
C PHE A 46 3.21 0.66 -3.23
N PHE A 47 1.96 0.26 -3.00
CA PHE A 47 0.92 1.13 -2.45
C PHE A 47 0.79 0.90 -0.95
N PHE A 48 1.33 1.81 -0.14
CA PHE A 48 1.29 1.70 1.32
C PHE A 48 0.02 2.34 1.89
N THR A 49 -0.64 1.64 2.81
CA THR A 49 -1.59 2.32 3.70
C THR A 49 -0.81 3.29 4.59
N GLY A 50 -1.47 4.34 5.05
CA GLY A 50 -0.82 5.27 6.00
C GLY A 50 -0.37 4.57 7.27
N ASP A 51 -1.16 3.60 7.74
CA ASP A 51 -0.81 2.79 8.91
C ASP A 51 0.46 1.95 8.67
N ALA A 52 0.55 1.27 7.53
CA ALA A 52 1.75 0.52 7.17
C ALA A 52 2.98 1.42 7.06
N ALA A 53 2.83 2.61 6.49
CA ALA A 53 3.92 3.58 6.40
C ALA A 53 4.38 4.08 7.77
N ASN A 54 3.45 4.27 8.70
CA ASN A 54 3.78 4.66 10.09
C ASN A 54 4.48 3.54 10.86
N GLU A 55 4.03 2.30 10.70
CA GLU A 55 4.61 1.15 11.39
C GLU A 55 5.98 0.75 10.79
N PHE A 56 6.14 0.88 9.50
CA PHE A 56 7.33 0.44 8.77
C PHE A 56 7.92 1.53 7.86
N PRO A 57 8.28 2.71 8.42
CA PRO A 57 8.85 3.79 7.60
C PRO A 57 10.16 3.38 6.91
N GLY A 58 10.95 2.54 7.56
CA GLY A 58 12.18 1.98 6.96
C GLY A 58 11.90 1.13 5.73
N MET A 59 10.78 0.41 5.69
CA MET A 59 10.39 -0.38 4.52
C MET A 59 9.98 0.52 3.35
N VAL A 60 9.27 1.61 3.62
CA VAL A 60 8.94 2.61 2.59
C VAL A 60 10.20 3.18 1.96
N ALA A 61 11.17 3.55 2.79
CA ALA A 61 12.46 4.05 2.32
C ALA A 61 13.21 2.99 1.50
N THR A 62 13.25 1.75 1.97
CA THR A 62 13.92 0.65 1.27
C THR A 62 13.32 0.41 -0.12
N VAL A 63 12.00 0.39 -0.23
CA VAL A 63 11.29 0.23 -1.51
C VAL A 63 11.66 1.38 -2.46
N SER A 64 11.63 2.61 -1.99
CA SER A 64 11.98 3.79 -2.79
C SER A 64 13.44 3.77 -3.24
N GLU A 65 14.36 3.46 -2.34
CA GLU A 65 15.79 3.37 -2.63
C GLU A 65 16.13 2.22 -3.58
N SER A 66 15.29 1.19 -3.61
CA SER A 66 15.42 0.07 -4.57
C SER A 66 14.95 0.42 -5.98
N GLY A 67 14.49 1.65 -6.22
CA GLY A 67 14.11 2.14 -7.53
C GLY A 67 12.65 1.87 -7.91
N HIS A 68 11.81 1.49 -6.94
CA HIS A 68 10.39 1.28 -7.17
C HIS A 68 9.57 2.52 -6.81
N GLU A 69 8.41 2.63 -7.44
CA GLU A 69 7.46 3.69 -7.13
C GLU A 69 6.74 3.40 -5.81
N VAL A 70 6.52 4.42 -5.00
CA VAL A 70 5.74 4.36 -3.77
C VAL A 70 4.47 5.15 -3.96
N GLY A 71 3.34 4.51 -3.72
CA GLY A 71 2.02 5.12 -3.77
C GLY A 71 1.29 5.00 -2.43
N CYS A 72 0.09 5.58 -2.38
CA CYS A 72 -0.77 5.60 -1.21
C CYS A 72 -1.97 4.66 -1.41
N HIS A 73 -2.32 3.89 -0.37
CA HIS A 73 -3.42 2.93 -0.37
C HIS A 73 -4.41 3.20 0.78
N SER A 74 -4.90 4.45 0.87
CA SER A 74 -5.72 4.96 1.98
C SER A 74 -5.01 4.91 3.34
N LEU A 75 -5.71 5.20 4.44
CA LEU A 75 -5.09 5.25 5.78
C LEU A 75 -5.06 3.86 6.44
N TYR A 76 -6.20 3.15 6.42
CA TYR A 76 -6.40 1.84 7.06
C TYR A 76 -7.10 0.84 6.16
N HIS A 77 -6.97 0.97 4.84
CA HIS A 77 -7.72 0.17 3.88
C HIS A 77 -9.25 0.32 4.05
N GLU A 78 -9.70 1.53 4.27
CA GLU A 78 -11.11 1.82 4.51
C GLU A 78 -11.95 1.65 3.24
N THR A 79 -13.22 1.32 3.43
CA THR A 79 -14.18 1.29 2.33
C THR A 79 -14.59 2.70 1.95
N VAL A 80 -14.39 3.06 0.70
CA VAL A 80 -14.73 4.37 0.14
C VAL A 80 -15.83 4.19 -0.90
N GLY A 81 -16.89 4.99 -0.76
CA GLY A 81 -18.05 4.92 -1.64
C GLY A 81 -18.99 3.75 -1.29
N ASP A 82 -19.97 3.52 -2.16
CA ASP A 82 -20.96 2.48 -1.95
C ASP A 82 -20.40 1.10 -2.30
N PRO A 83 -20.48 0.12 -1.40
CA PRO A 83 -20.02 -1.23 -1.68
C PRO A 83 -20.91 -1.90 -2.73
N LEU A 84 -20.33 -2.75 -3.57
CA LEU A 84 -21.07 -3.50 -4.59
C LEU A 84 -22.04 -4.52 -3.96
N PHE A 85 -21.72 -4.99 -2.76
CA PHE A 85 -22.55 -5.90 -1.97
C PHE A 85 -22.24 -5.70 -0.49
N PRO A 86 -23.22 -5.95 0.40
CA PRO A 86 -23.02 -5.80 1.83
C PRO A 86 -22.00 -6.82 2.36
N ILE A 87 -21.06 -6.33 3.16
CA ILE A 87 -20.10 -7.19 3.89
C ILE A 87 -20.37 -6.97 5.38
N PRO A 88 -20.73 -8.02 6.15
CA PRO A 88 -20.98 -7.87 7.58
C PRO A 88 -19.79 -7.26 8.33
N GLY A 89 -20.06 -6.25 9.15
CA GLY A 89 -19.03 -5.57 9.94
C GLY A 89 -18.20 -4.53 9.19
N VAL A 90 -18.45 -4.34 7.89
CA VAL A 90 -17.78 -3.31 7.09
C VAL A 90 -18.72 -2.13 6.89
N GLN A 91 -18.25 -0.94 7.25
CA GLN A 91 -18.96 0.31 7.04
C GLN A 91 -18.11 1.22 6.15
N PRO A 92 -18.70 1.81 5.09
CA PRO A 92 -17.95 2.78 4.31
C PRO A 92 -17.74 4.07 5.11
N LEU A 93 -16.69 4.81 4.77
CA LEU A 93 -16.47 6.15 5.31
C LEU A 93 -17.61 7.08 4.91
N LEU A 94 -17.95 8.01 5.78
CA LEU A 94 -18.81 9.13 5.41
C LEU A 94 -18.14 9.95 4.32
N PRO A 95 -18.88 10.48 3.33
CA PRO A 95 -18.29 11.25 2.23
C PRO A 95 -17.37 12.38 2.69
N GLU A 96 -17.72 13.08 3.78
CA GLU A 96 -16.94 14.17 4.35
C GLU A 96 -15.63 13.71 5.02
N GLU A 97 -15.51 12.45 5.39
CA GLU A 97 -14.30 11.88 5.99
C GLU A 97 -13.27 11.49 4.94
N VAL A 98 -13.69 11.18 3.71
CA VAL A 98 -12.81 10.63 2.66
C VAL A 98 -11.63 11.55 2.38
N PRO A 99 -11.80 12.86 2.11
CA PRO A 99 -10.65 13.73 1.85
C PRO A 99 -9.66 13.78 3.01
N LEU A 100 -10.17 13.84 4.25
CA LEU A 100 -9.34 13.91 5.45
C LEU A 100 -8.49 12.64 5.63
N ARG A 101 -9.08 11.48 5.36
CA ARG A 101 -8.39 10.19 5.45
C ARG A 101 -7.32 10.04 4.38
N LEU A 102 -7.62 10.45 3.14
CA LEU A 102 -6.66 10.40 2.03
C LEU A 102 -5.50 11.39 2.26
N GLU A 103 -5.80 12.60 2.74
CA GLU A 103 -4.80 13.59 3.09
C GLU A 103 -3.85 13.04 4.17
N ARG A 104 -4.39 12.51 5.26
CA ARG A 104 -3.59 11.92 6.34
C ARG A 104 -2.77 10.74 5.86
N ALA A 105 -3.33 9.87 5.04
CA ALA A 105 -2.59 8.74 4.47
C ALA A 105 -1.42 9.21 3.60
N THR A 106 -1.65 10.23 2.78
CA THR A 106 -0.60 10.84 1.95
C THR A 106 0.52 11.43 2.80
N GLU A 107 0.17 12.12 3.88
CA GLU A 107 1.15 12.65 4.84
C GLU A 107 2.01 11.55 5.46
N CYS A 108 1.38 10.45 5.91
CA CYS A 108 2.10 9.32 6.50
C CYS A 108 3.13 8.73 5.53
N VAL A 109 2.75 8.54 4.28
CA VAL A 109 3.65 8.01 3.24
C VAL A 109 4.76 9.02 2.93
N ALA A 110 4.44 10.30 2.80
CA ALA A 110 5.41 11.36 2.56
C ALA A 110 6.42 11.48 3.71
N GLU A 111 5.96 11.45 4.95
CA GLU A 111 6.81 11.46 6.13
C GLU A 111 7.80 10.27 6.12
N ALA A 112 7.31 9.07 5.79
CA ALA A 112 8.15 7.88 5.69
C ALA A 112 9.19 7.98 4.58
N LEU A 113 8.89 8.69 3.49
CA LEU A 113 9.82 8.98 2.39
C LEU A 113 10.79 10.12 2.72
N GLY A 114 10.57 10.87 3.79
CA GLY A 114 11.35 12.02 4.16
C GLY A 114 11.05 13.27 3.33
N ARG A 115 9.83 13.42 2.89
CA ARG A 115 9.40 14.52 2.01
C ARG A 115 8.34 15.39 2.65
#